data_45b3695a32056a5db197b15be9104bd1
#
_entry.id   45b3695a32056a5db197b15be9104bd1
#
_cell.length_a   1.000
_cell.length_b   1.000
_cell.length_c   1.000
_cell.angle_alpha   90.00
_cell.angle_beta   90.00
_cell.angle_gamma   90.00
#
_symmetry.space_group_name_H-M   'P 1'
#
loop_
_entity.id
_entity.type
_entity.pdbx_description
1 polymer ?
#
loop_
_entity_poly.entity_id
_entity_poly.type
_entity_poly.pdbx_seq_one_letter_code
_entity_poly.pdbx_strand_id
1 'polypeptide(L)'
;MSGIGEGQRERSLGRSAPLLGVLLVLLAGWFGWSAVQQWRQESNGQALEEARDQAVQGLQEAAAGQLKQLQQQLKNERVQQALQAGDAAAAALAVRESWTGVEQADVLTADLATAYADPATFGYARLALLEQALAEGKPGLRVVRDAGGNRLGLAAPVQLGSLGPAVLYVRQPLLRLTSPLDQVSAPSTGFLGLRQGTHDLVAQGDAGLAESAEALARPVPGTPLRLVAAVPNVEAGPLGLGSLASAIVALLLAFIAVLLVVGRGRLPKSLPLPRRAAVAEADHGPTLSESLQMAPPPVA
;
A
#
# COMPACT_ATOMS: atom_id res chain seq x y z
N MET A 1 -30.08 -56.18 32.65
CA MET A 1 -28.77 -56.07 31.99
C MET A 1 -28.71 -54.74 31.29
N SER A 2 -28.25 -53.65 31.93
CA SER A 2 -27.96 -52.38 31.29
C SER A 2 -27.24 -51.48 32.31
N GLY A 3 -25.93 -51.53 32.36
CA GLY A 3 -25.17 -50.71 33.32
C GLY A 3 -23.66 -50.65 33.09
N ILE A 4 -23.16 -50.84 31.84
CA ILE A 4 -21.72 -50.86 31.54
C ILE A 4 -21.27 -49.70 30.59
N GLY A 5 -22.14 -48.80 30.16
CA GLY A 5 -21.85 -47.81 29.11
C GLY A 5 -21.39 -46.43 29.55
N GLU A 6 -21.66 -45.97 30.75
CA GLU A 6 -21.44 -44.55 31.15
C GLU A 6 -20.03 -44.25 31.70
N GLY A 7 -19.40 -45.22 32.36
CA GLY A 7 -18.08 -44.98 32.97
C GLY A 7 -16.89 -44.93 32.00
N GLN A 8 -17.05 -45.39 30.75
CA GLN A 8 -15.98 -45.36 29.75
C GLN A 8 -15.92 -44.03 28.97
N ARG A 9 -17.02 -43.33 28.79
CA ARG A 9 -17.04 -42.00 28.09
C ARG A 9 -16.39 -40.88 28.89
N GLU A 10 -16.52 -40.87 30.21
CA GLU A 10 -15.91 -39.83 31.06
C GLU A 10 -14.40 -39.97 31.16
N ARG A 11 -13.81 -41.18 31.08
CA ARG A 11 -12.37 -41.39 31.14
C ARG A 11 -11.64 -41.03 29.84
N SER A 12 -12.29 -41.05 28.69
CA SER A 12 -11.71 -40.67 27.41
C SER A 12 -11.61 -39.13 27.26
N LEU A 13 -12.59 -38.38 27.74
CA LEU A 13 -12.62 -36.91 27.73
C LEU A 13 -11.51 -36.31 28.62
N GLY A 14 -11.12 -36.96 29.71
CA GLY A 14 -10.05 -36.51 30.61
C GLY A 14 -8.65 -36.56 29.99
N ARG A 15 -8.38 -37.48 29.07
CA ARG A 15 -7.07 -37.64 28.41
C ARG A 15 -6.89 -36.78 27.15
N SER A 16 -7.96 -36.45 26.45
CA SER A 16 -7.94 -35.67 25.19
C SER A 16 -7.89 -34.17 25.42
N ALA A 17 -8.31 -33.71 26.59
CA ALA A 17 -8.41 -32.28 26.85
C ALA A 17 -7.05 -31.50 26.97
N PRO A 18 -5.88 -32.09 27.39
CA PRO A 18 -4.62 -31.37 27.25
C PRO A 18 -4.20 -31.24 25.78
N LEU A 19 -4.46 -32.25 24.96
CA LEU A 19 -4.20 -32.19 23.54
C LEU A 19 -5.05 -31.13 22.84
N LEU A 20 -6.32 -31.01 23.25
CA LEU A 20 -7.24 -29.97 22.74
C LEU A 20 -6.79 -28.57 23.16
N GLY A 21 -6.29 -28.39 24.38
CA GLY A 21 -5.70 -27.13 24.86
C GLY A 21 -4.48 -26.73 24.03
N VAL A 22 -3.55 -27.66 23.79
CA VAL A 22 -2.38 -27.42 22.94
C VAL A 22 -2.78 -27.07 21.51
N LEU A 23 -3.75 -27.79 20.94
CA LEU A 23 -4.25 -27.50 19.60
C LEU A 23 -4.84 -26.09 19.50
N LEU A 24 -5.62 -25.66 20.48
CA LEU A 24 -6.20 -24.31 20.53
C LEU A 24 -5.12 -23.23 20.64
N VAL A 25 -4.06 -23.47 21.41
CA VAL A 25 -2.92 -22.53 21.51
C VAL A 25 -2.19 -22.42 20.17
N LEU A 26 -1.96 -23.53 19.49
CA LEU A 26 -1.31 -23.53 18.17
C LEU A 26 -2.17 -22.81 17.13
N LEU A 27 -3.48 -23.06 17.11
CA LEU A 27 -4.41 -22.33 16.24
C LEU A 27 -4.45 -20.84 16.56
N ALA A 28 -4.54 -20.47 17.83
CA ALA A 28 -4.49 -19.07 18.25
C ALA A 28 -3.19 -18.38 17.80
N GLY A 29 -2.05 -19.07 17.94
CA GLY A 29 -0.76 -18.59 17.45
C GLY A 29 -0.73 -18.40 15.93
N TRP A 30 -1.28 -19.34 15.18
CA TRP A 30 -1.36 -19.26 13.72
C TRP A 30 -2.26 -18.12 13.24
N PHE A 31 -3.47 -17.96 13.80
CA PHE A 31 -4.35 -16.85 13.49
C PHE A 31 -3.76 -15.50 13.92
N GLY A 32 -3.11 -15.44 15.08
CA GLY A 32 -2.45 -14.24 15.56
C GLY A 32 -1.28 -13.81 14.65
N TRP A 33 -0.45 -14.76 14.24
CA TRP A 33 0.63 -14.50 13.27
C TRP A 33 0.08 -13.99 11.93
N SER A 34 -0.96 -14.66 11.41
CA SER A 34 -1.62 -14.26 10.17
C SER A 34 -2.20 -12.83 10.26
N ALA A 35 -2.86 -12.50 11.38
CA ALA A 35 -3.40 -11.16 11.61
C ALA A 35 -2.30 -10.08 11.58
N VAL A 36 -1.15 -10.33 12.23
CA VAL A 36 -0.01 -9.41 12.22
C VAL A 36 0.57 -9.24 10.83
N GLN A 37 0.70 -10.32 10.06
CA GLN A 37 1.21 -10.25 8.68
C GLN A 37 0.28 -9.44 7.78
N GLN A 38 -1.02 -9.70 7.83
CA GLN A 38 -2.01 -8.95 7.06
C GLN A 38 -2.02 -7.46 7.44
N TRP A 39 -2.00 -7.16 8.74
CA TRP A 39 -1.96 -5.77 9.21
C TRP A 39 -0.72 -5.02 8.71
N ARG A 40 0.46 -5.68 8.71
CA ARG A 40 1.69 -5.10 8.14
C ARG A 40 1.55 -4.84 6.63
N GLN A 41 0.94 -5.77 5.89
CA GLN A 41 0.72 -5.61 4.46
C GLN A 41 -0.27 -4.48 4.15
N GLU A 42 -1.38 -4.39 4.89
CA GLU A 42 -2.35 -3.30 4.80
C GLU A 42 -1.70 -1.95 5.11
N SER A 43 -0.90 -1.88 6.18
CA SER A 43 -0.15 -0.68 6.57
C SER A 43 0.87 -0.25 5.50
N ASN A 44 1.60 -1.20 4.91
CA ASN A 44 2.52 -0.93 3.81
C ASN A 44 1.78 -0.46 2.55
N GLY A 45 0.58 -0.99 2.29
CA GLY A 45 -0.28 -0.54 1.20
C GLY A 45 -0.68 0.92 1.35
N GLN A 46 -1.18 1.30 2.53
CA GLN A 46 -1.54 2.69 2.84
C GLN A 46 -0.33 3.62 2.75
N ALA A 47 0.81 3.23 3.33
CA ALA A 47 2.04 4.02 3.26
C ALA A 47 2.52 4.22 1.81
N LEU A 48 2.36 3.21 0.95
CA LEU A 48 2.69 3.33 -0.47
C LEU A 48 1.73 4.25 -1.22
N GLU A 49 0.44 4.21 -0.91
CA GLU A 49 -0.54 5.13 -1.51
C GLU A 49 -0.26 6.59 -1.12
N GLU A 50 0.04 6.85 0.14
CA GLU A 50 0.45 8.17 0.63
C GLU A 50 1.75 8.63 -0.05
N ALA A 51 2.74 7.76 -0.13
CA ALA A 51 4.01 8.02 -0.81
C ALA A 51 3.79 8.34 -2.29
N ARG A 52 2.92 7.59 -2.98
CA ARG A 52 2.55 7.85 -4.38
C ARG A 52 1.89 9.20 -4.55
N ASP A 53 0.91 9.55 -3.70
CA ASP A 53 0.17 10.79 -3.83
C ASP A 53 1.07 12.00 -3.52
N GLN A 54 1.96 11.91 -2.54
CA GLN A 54 3.01 12.90 -2.28
C GLN A 54 3.97 13.04 -3.48
N ALA A 55 4.40 11.93 -4.07
CA ALA A 55 5.26 11.94 -5.24
C ALA A 55 4.59 12.59 -6.46
N VAL A 56 3.31 12.31 -6.72
CA VAL A 56 2.54 12.96 -7.80
C VAL A 56 2.48 14.45 -7.59
N GLN A 57 2.17 14.90 -6.37
CA GLN A 57 2.14 16.33 -6.04
C GLN A 57 3.51 16.99 -6.24
N GLY A 58 4.57 16.39 -5.69
CA GLY A 58 5.93 16.92 -5.83
C GLY A 58 6.38 17.00 -7.30
N LEU A 59 6.09 15.97 -8.10
CA LEU A 59 6.38 15.98 -9.54
C LEU A 59 5.58 17.04 -10.29
N GLN A 60 4.30 17.24 -9.95
CA GLN A 60 3.46 18.28 -10.53
C GLN A 60 4.01 19.68 -10.22
N GLU A 61 4.40 19.93 -8.96
CA GLU A 61 5.00 21.19 -8.54
C GLU A 61 6.34 21.45 -9.23
N ALA A 62 7.20 20.41 -9.33
CA ALA A 62 8.47 20.50 -10.05
C ALA A 62 8.25 20.80 -11.54
N ALA A 63 7.31 20.11 -12.20
CA ALA A 63 6.97 20.35 -13.59
C ALA A 63 6.45 21.76 -13.82
N ALA A 64 5.51 22.23 -12.99
CA ALA A 64 4.98 23.58 -13.05
C ALA A 64 6.09 24.64 -12.81
N GLY A 65 7.00 24.35 -11.86
CA GLY A 65 8.17 25.18 -11.59
C GLY A 65 9.08 25.33 -12.81
N GLN A 66 9.39 24.22 -13.50
CA GLN A 66 10.21 24.25 -14.71
C GLN A 66 9.54 25.02 -15.86
N LEU A 67 8.25 24.83 -16.07
CA LEU A 67 7.50 25.57 -17.09
C LEU A 67 7.41 27.07 -16.77
N LYS A 68 7.21 27.43 -15.49
CA LYS A 68 7.24 28.81 -15.04
C LYS A 68 8.61 29.45 -15.27
N GLN A 69 9.69 28.73 -14.99
CA GLN A 69 11.04 29.18 -15.22
C GLN A 69 11.33 29.39 -16.71
N LEU A 70 10.86 28.46 -17.58
CA LEU A 70 10.94 28.63 -19.03
C LEU A 70 10.23 29.95 -19.47
N GLN A 71 9.02 30.19 -18.95
CA GLN A 71 8.31 31.44 -19.25
C GLN A 71 9.03 32.69 -18.76
N GLN A 72 9.73 32.62 -17.62
CA GLN A 72 10.55 33.70 -17.11
C GLN A 72 11.75 33.98 -18.02
N GLN A 73 12.41 32.92 -18.53
CA GLN A 73 13.50 33.06 -19.47
C GLN A 73 13.05 33.72 -20.79
N LEU A 74 11.85 33.37 -21.27
CA LEU A 74 11.27 34.02 -22.44
C LEU A 74 11.02 35.55 -22.25
N LYS A 75 10.91 36.02 -21.00
CA LYS A 75 10.77 37.43 -20.67
C LYS A 75 12.12 38.15 -20.46
N ASN A 76 13.23 37.43 -20.50
CA ASN A 76 14.55 37.99 -20.37
C ASN A 76 14.85 38.93 -21.56
N GLU A 77 15.31 40.13 -21.30
CA GLU A 77 15.55 41.17 -22.32
C GLU A 77 16.51 40.71 -23.42
N ARG A 78 17.61 40.01 -23.07
CA ARG A 78 18.56 39.49 -24.05
C ARG A 78 17.93 38.45 -24.97
N VAL A 79 17.10 37.56 -24.41
CA VAL A 79 16.37 36.54 -25.17
C VAL A 79 15.36 37.22 -26.08
N GLN A 80 14.61 38.17 -25.58
CA GLN A 80 13.62 38.95 -26.38
C GLN A 80 14.26 39.72 -27.52
N GLN A 81 15.37 40.43 -27.26
CA GLN A 81 16.11 41.17 -28.29
C GLN A 81 16.61 40.24 -29.40
N ALA A 82 17.20 39.08 -29.05
CA ALA A 82 17.66 38.11 -30.02
C ALA A 82 16.49 37.50 -30.84
N LEU A 83 15.38 37.16 -30.19
CA LEU A 83 14.18 36.68 -30.88
C LEU A 83 13.60 37.71 -31.83
N GLN A 84 13.53 39.01 -31.43
CA GLN A 84 13.05 40.10 -32.27
C GLN A 84 13.97 40.36 -33.47
N ALA A 85 15.27 40.21 -33.26
CA ALA A 85 16.27 40.34 -34.35
C ALA A 85 16.22 39.14 -35.34
N GLY A 86 15.48 38.10 -35.04
CA GLY A 86 15.46 36.86 -35.85
C GLY A 86 16.70 36.00 -35.69
N ASP A 87 17.50 36.23 -34.65
CA ASP A 87 18.74 35.47 -34.39
C ASP A 87 18.46 34.31 -33.43
N ALA A 88 18.18 33.14 -34.02
CA ALA A 88 17.91 31.90 -33.29
C ALA A 88 19.10 31.46 -32.43
N ALA A 89 20.34 31.65 -32.94
CA ALA A 89 21.55 31.20 -32.22
C ALA A 89 21.83 32.08 -31.00
N ALA A 90 21.70 33.41 -31.16
CA ALA A 90 21.87 34.37 -30.04
C ALA A 90 20.78 34.14 -28.95
N ALA A 91 19.52 33.88 -29.35
CA ALA A 91 18.44 33.58 -28.41
C ALA A 91 18.71 32.30 -27.60
N ALA A 92 19.14 31.22 -28.28
CA ALA A 92 19.52 29.98 -27.64
C ALA A 92 20.72 30.15 -26.67
N LEU A 93 21.72 30.91 -27.07
CA LEU A 93 22.87 31.22 -26.24
C LEU A 93 22.46 32.05 -24.98
N ALA A 94 21.63 33.05 -25.15
CA ALA A 94 21.13 33.87 -24.05
C ALA A 94 20.35 33.04 -22.99
N VAL A 95 19.55 32.07 -23.43
CA VAL A 95 18.87 31.13 -22.54
C VAL A 95 19.87 30.26 -21.77
N ARG A 96 20.90 29.72 -22.45
CA ARG A 96 21.92 28.89 -21.80
C ARG A 96 22.75 29.65 -20.76
N GLU A 97 23.06 30.90 -21.04
CA GLU A 97 23.82 31.74 -20.11
C GLU A 97 23.00 32.19 -18.88
N SER A 98 21.72 32.47 -19.10
CA SER A 98 20.85 32.99 -18.04
C SER A 98 20.18 31.91 -17.19
N TRP A 99 20.16 30.65 -17.64
CA TRP A 99 19.48 29.54 -16.93
C TRP A 99 20.46 28.45 -16.55
N THR A 100 20.86 28.45 -15.29
CA THR A 100 21.79 27.46 -14.74
C THR A 100 21.25 26.02 -14.85
N GLY A 101 22.07 25.13 -15.41
CA GLY A 101 21.75 23.71 -15.56
C GLY A 101 21.08 23.36 -16.89
N VAL A 102 20.96 24.32 -17.81
CA VAL A 102 20.61 24.04 -19.21
C VAL A 102 21.82 23.42 -19.91
N GLU A 103 21.63 22.20 -20.43
CA GLU A 103 22.64 21.49 -21.21
C GLU A 103 22.62 21.90 -22.69
N GLN A 104 21.42 22.17 -23.20
CA GLN A 104 21.18 22.55 -24.59
C GLN A 104 19.99 23.49 -24.68
N ALA A 105 20.07 24.48 -25.53
CA ALA A 105 18.94 25.28 -25.97
C ALA A 105 19.02 25.47 -27.49
N ASP A 106 17.89 25.38 -28.17
CA ASP A 106 17.77 25.58 -29.62
C ASP A 106 16.47 26.34 -29.93
N VAL A 107 16.53 27.20 -30.93
CA VAL A 107 15.32 27.83 -31.49
C VAL A 107 15.14 27.30 -32.91
N LEU A 108 14.01 26.67 -33.18
CA LEU A 108 13.70 26.06 -34.47
C LEU A 108 12.48 26.75 -35.08
N THR A 109 12.49 26.93 -36.39
CA THR A 109 11.32 27.41 -37.13
C THR A 109 10.16 26.43 -37.06
N ALA A 110 8.92 26.92 -37.20
CA ALA A 110 7.73 26.11 -37.01
C ALA A 110 7.56 24.98 -38.04
N ASP A 111 8.26 25.07 -39.18
CA ASP A 111 8.28 24.00 -40.19
C ASP A 111 9.07 22.77 -39.73
N LEU A 112 9.90 22.87 -38.71
CA LEU A 112 10.75 21.80 -38.13
C LEU A 112 11.54 21.03 -39.20
N ALA A 113 11.94 21.72 -40.30
CA ALA A 113 12.54 21.07 -41.47
C ALA A 113 13.77 20.20 -41.12
N THR A 114 14.65 20.69 -40.22
CA THR A 114 15.80 19.94 -39.76
C THR A 114 15.44 18.69 -38.96
N ALA A 115 14.34 18.74 -38.20
CA ALA A 115 13.87 17.61 -37.40
C ALA A 115 13.21 16.54 -38.27
N TYR A 116 12.47 16.95 -39.31
CA TYR A 116 11.83 16.04 -40.25
C TYR A 116 12.81 15.43 -41.27
N ALA A 117 13.96 16.09 -41.50
CA ALA A 117 15.01 15.52 -42.39
C ALA A 117 15.61 14.21 -41.85
N ASP A 118 15.77 14.11 -40.52
CA ASP A 118 16.25 12.88 -39.85
C ASP A 118 15.60 12.75 -38.46
N PRO A 119 14.37 12.26 -38.37
CA PRO A 119 13.67 12.14 -37.11
C PRO A 119 14.32 11.14 -36.13
N ALA A 120 15.04 10.15 -36.66
CA ALA A 120 15.68 9.14 -35.83
C ALA A 120 16.85 9.72 -35.03
N THR A 121 17.72 10.49 -35.68
CA THR A 121 18.82 11.19 -35.02
C THR A 121 18.33 12.37 -34.18
N PHE A 122 17.29 13.09 -34.64
CA PHE A 122 16.72 14.20 -33.90
C PHE A 122 16.03 13.76 -32.60
N GLY A 123 15.42 12.59 -32.63
CA GLY A 123 14.69 11.97 -31.52
C GLY A 123 13.19 12.21 -31.56
N TYR A 124 12.41 11.13 -31.69
CA TYR A 124 10.94 11.17 -31.82
C TYR A 124 10.26 11.85 -30.62
N ALA A 125 10.74 11.63 -29.38
CA ALA A 125 10.17 12.26 -28.21
C ALA A 125 10.40 13.78 -28.18
N ARG A 126 11.57 14.24 -28.68
CA ARG A 126 11.89 15.66 -28.84
C ARG A 126 11.00 16.27 -29.91
N LEU A 127 10.88 15.62 -31.08
CA LEU A 127 10.01 16.09 -32.18
C LEU A 127 8.57 16.21 -31.69
N ALA A 128 8.01 15.18 -31.06
CA ALA A 128 6.64 15.21 -30.55
C ALA A 128 6.39 16.34 -29.50
N LEU A 129 7.40 16.67 -28.70
CA LEU A 129 7.32 17.79 -27.76
C LEU A 129 7.23 19.14 -28.49
N LEU A 130 8.02 19.32 -29.56
CA LEU A 130 8.02 20.57 -30.35
C LEU A 130 6.71 20.74 -31.12
N GLU A 131 6.23 19.67 -31.76
CA GLU A 131 4.94 19.64 -32.46
C GLU A 131 3.80 19.97 -31.51
N GLN A 132 3.79 19.37 -30.31
CA GLN A 132 2.77 19.64 -29.31
C GLN A 132 2.79 21.11 -28.88
N ALA A 133 3.97 21.68 -28.59
CA ALA A 133 4.10 23.08 -28.18
C ALA A 133 3.61 24.06 -29.26
N LEU A 134 3.90 23.77 -30.54
CA LEU A 134 3.44 24.56 -31.68
C LEU A 134 1.92 24.43 -31.89
N ALA A 135 1.40 23.20 -31.82
CA ALA A 135 -0.03 22.93 -32.05
C ALA A 135 -0.92 23.51 -30.93
N GLU A 136 -0.51 23.40 -29.69
CA GLU A 136 -1.27 23.89 -28.53
C GLU A 136 -1.05 25.38 -28.26
N GLY A 137 0.00 25.98 -28.82
CA GLY A 137 0.40 27.34 -28.52
C GLY A 137 0.82 27.56 -27.06
N LYS A 138 1.25 26.51 -26.36
CA LYS A 138 1.57 26.52 -24.93
C LYS A 138 2.91 25.84 -24.67
N PRO A 139 3.62 26.26 -23.59
CA PRO A 139 4.79 25.54 -23.14
C PRO A 139 4.44 24.12 -22.71
N GLY A 140 5.32 23.17 -23.07
CA GLY A 140 5.19 21.77 -22.71
C GLY A 140 6.49 21.21 -22.17
N LEU A 141 6.39 20.07 -21.50
CA LEU A 141 7.54 19.28 -21.05
C LEU A 141 7.36 17.81 -21.36
N ARG A 142 8.48 17.13 -21.61
CA ARG A 142 8.52 15.70 -21.89
C ARG A 142 9.91 15.16 -21.54
N VAL A 143 9.99 13.91 -21.12
CA VAL A 143 11.30 13.26 -21.03
C VAL A 143 11.73 12.83 -22.44
N VAL A 144 12.93 13.26 -22.82
CA VAL A 144 13.56 12.91 -24.08
C VAL A 144 14.75 12.00 -23.80
N ARG A 145 14.96 11.01 -24.66
CA ARG A 145 16.08 10.08 -24.56
C ARG A 145 17.08 10.40 -25.66
N ASP A 146 18.33 10.56 -25.25
CA ASP A 146 19.47 10.72 -26.16
C ASP A 146 20.59 9.71 -25.82
N ALA A 147 21.73 9.83 -26.49
CA ALA A 147 22.89 8.97 -26.23
C ALA A 147 23.42 9.05 -24.79
N GLY A 148 23.14 10.16 -24.08
CA GLY A 148 23.50 10.37 -22.67
C GLY A 148 22.46 9.92 -21.67
N GLY A 149 21.34 9.30 -22.14
CA GLY A 149 20.25 8.81 -21.30
C GLY A 149 19.01 9.70 -21.29
N ASN A 150 18.21 9.57 -20.23
CA ASN A 150 16.96 10.34 -20.08
C ASN A 150 17.24 11.79 -19.65
N ARG A 151 16.65 12.74 -20.34
CA ARG A 151 16.77 14.17 -20.07
C ARG A 151 15.39 14.81 -20.01
N LEU A 152 15.27 15.91 -19.29
CA LEU A 152 14.07 16.73 -19.29
C LEU A 152 14.12 17.67 -20.49
N GLY A 153 13.20 17.52 -21.42
CA GLY A 153 12.95 18.44 -22.52
C GLY A 153 11.81 19.40 -22.17
N LEU A 154 12.02 20.66 -22.47
CA LEU A 154 11.03 21.74 -22.34
C LEU A 154 10.91 22.42 -23.71
N ALA A 155 9.69 22.79 -24.12
CA ALA A 155 9.48 23.53 -25.34
C ALA A 155 8.46 24.66 -25.12
N ALA A 156 8.66 25.76 -25.78
CA ALA A 156 7.70 26.88 -25.79
C ALA A 156 7.61 27.51 -27.18
N PRO A 157 6.40 27.84 -27.67
CA PRO A 157 6.23 28.60 -28.88
C PRO A 157 6.76 30.02 -28.71
N VAL A 158 7.44 30.53 -29.72
CA VAL A 158 8.03 31.88 -29.75
C VAL A 158 7.82 32.51 -31.13
N GLN A 159 8.06 33.82 -31.24
CA GLN A 159 8.12 34.52 -32.52
C GLN A 159 9.57 34.87 -32.82
N LEU A 160 10.05 34.52 -34.00
CA LEU A 160 11.44 34.76 -34.43
C LEU A 160 11.52 35.86 -35.46
N GLY A 161 11.36 37.09 -35.01
CA GLY A 161 11.40 38.28 -35.84
C GLY A 161 10.56 38.17 -37.10
N SER A 162 11.17 38.48 -38.26
CA SER A 162 10.52 38.38 -39.59
C SER A 162 10.42 36.92 -40.08
N LEU A 163 11.07 35.94 -39.45
CA LEU A 163 11.01 34.54 -39.80
C LEU A 163 9.72 33.86 -39.36
N GLY A 164 8.93 34.51 -38.48
CA GLY A 164 7.61 34.05 -38.08
C GLY A 164 7.62 33.12 -36.85
N PRO A 165 6.61 32.22 -36.77
CA PRO A 165 6.50 31.33 -35.62
C PRO A 165 7.66 30.33 -35.55
N ALA A 166 8.09 30.11 -34.32
CA ALA A 166 9.20 29.23 -33.98
C ALA A 166 8.96 28.54 -32.62
N VAL A 167 9.82 27.64 -32.23
CA VAL A 167 9.77 26.95 -30.94
C VAL A 167 11.15 26.98 -30.29
N LEU A 168 11.18 27.45 -29.05
CA LEU A 168 12.35 27.31 -28.18
C LEU A 168 12.32 25.94 -27.55
N TYR A 169 13.37 25.17 -27.71
CA TYR A 169 13.63 23.91 -27.03
C TYR A 169 14.74 24.10 -25.99
N VAL A 170 14.55 23.51 -24.80
CA VAL A 170 15.54 23.50 -23.73
C VAL A 170 15.68 22.09 -23.19
N ARG A 171 16.92 21.63 -22.98
CA ARG A 171 17.25 20.35 -22.39
C ARG A 171 17.99 20.53 -21.08
N GLN A 172 17.55 19.77 -20.07
CA GLN A 172 18.12 19.79 -18.72
C GLN A 172 18.29 18.37 -18.16
N PRO A 173 19.07 18.16 -17.08
CA PRO A 173 19.10 16.90 -16.35
C PRO A 173 17.70 16.50 -15.84
N LEU A 174 17.34 15.21 -16.00
CA LEU A 174 16.06 14.68 -15.53
C LEU A 174 15.85 14.89 -14.03
N LEU A 175 16.93 14.93 -13.25
CA LEU A 175 16.91 15.18 -11.80
C LEU A 175 16.16 16.47 -11.41
N ARG A 176 16.15 17.50 -12.30
CA ARG A 176 15.36 18.72 -12.05
C ARG A 176 13.87 18.47 -11.90
N LEU A 177 13.37 17.38 -12.48
CA LEU A 177 11.98 16.94 -12.35
C LEU A 177 11.83 15.87 -11.27
N THR A 178 12.79 14.94 -11.15
CA THR A 178 12.63 13.73 -10.32
C THR A 178 13.12 13.90 -8.88
N SER A 179 13.76 15.01 -8.54
CA SER A 179 14.24 15.26 -7.18
C SER A 179 13.18 15.11 -6.06
N PRO A 180 11.88 15.37 -6.27
CA PRO A 180 10.87 15.10 -5.23
C PRO A 180 10.72 13.61 -4.92
N LEU A 181 11.04 12.71 -5.87
CA LEU A 181 10.97 11.27 -5.63
C LEU A 181 12.01 10.79 -4.60
N ASP A 182 13.15 11.48 -4.51
CA ASP A 182 14.20 11.15 -3.54
C ASP A 182 13.76 11.47 -2.09
N GLN A 183 12.73 12.30 -1.93
CA GLN A 183 12.17 12.68 -0.62
C GLN A 183 11.04 11.75 -0.17
N VAL A 184 10.55 10.91 -1.06
CA VAL A 184 9.48 9.98 -0.79
C VAL A 184 10.05 8.60 -0.52
N SER A 185 9.76 8.06 0.66
CA SER A 185 10.20 6.72 1.05
C SER A 185 9.09 5.72 0.76
N ALA A 186 9.23 4.96 -0.32
CA ALA A 186 8.37 3.79 -0.54
C ALA A 186 8.76 2.67 0.43
N PRO A 187 7.79 1.87 0.93
CA PRO A 187 8.09 0.66 1.68
C PRO A 187 9.02 -0.26 0.88
N SER A 188 10.02 -0.85 1.54
CA SER A 188 11.01 -1.72 0.88
C SER A 188 10.40 -2.94 0.17
N THR A 189 9.19 -3.36 0.58
CA THR A 189 8.41 -4.44 -0.03
C THR A 189 7.47 -3.96 -1.13
N GLY A 190 7.39 -2.64 -1.38
CA GLY A 190 6.59 -2.05 -2.44
C GLY A 190 7.44 -1.67 -3.64
N PHE A 191 6.77 -1.29 -4.72
CA PHE A 191 7.35 -0.73 -5.92
C PHE A 191 6.74 0.64 -6.21
N LEU A 192 7.58 1.61 -6.53
CA LEU A 192 7.19 2.94 -7.01
C LEU A 192 8.00 3.27 -8.25
N GLY A 193 7.35 3.59 -9.36
CA GLY A 193 8.02 3.88 -10.62
C GLY A 193 7.43 5.09 -11.34
N LEU A 194 8.28 5.91 -11.96
CA LEU A 194 7.87 6.99 -12.86
C LEU A 194 8.00 6.50 -14.30
N ARG A 195 6.91 6.62 -15.07
CA ARG A 195 6.83 6.16 -16.47
C ARG A 195 6.43 7.27 -17.43
N GLN A 196 6.96 7.18 -18.65
CA GLN A 196 6.44 7.90 -19.81
C GLN A 196 6.13 6.89 -20.92
N GLY A 197 4.85 6.77 -21.28
CA GLY A 197 4.42 5.66 -22.12
C GLY A 197 4.71 4.31 -21.44
N THR A 198 5.44 3.42 -22.11
CA THR A 198 5.84 2.10 -21.58
C THR A 198 7.24 2.09 -20.95
N HIS A 199 7.93 3.24 -20.93
CA HIS A 199 9.31 3.32 -20.46
C HIS A 199 9.39 3.74 -19.00
N ASP A 200 10.11 2.97 -18.20
CA ASP A 200 10.48 3.33 -16.84
C ASP A 200 11.60 4.38 -16.86
N LEU A 201 11.39 5.47 -16.18
CA LEU A 201 12.34 6.58 -16.07
C LEU A 201 13.12 6.49 -14.75
N VAL A 202 12.42 6.24 -13.67
CA VAL A 202 12.94 6.01 -12.32
C VAL A 202 12.12 4.90 -11.69
N ALA A 203 12.78 4.00 -10.95
CA ALA A 203 12.13 2.93 -10.23
C ALA A 203 12.79 2.75 -8.86
N GLN A 204 11.98 2.52 -7.83
CA GLN A 204 12.38 2.26 -6.45
C GLN A 204 11.62 1.06 -5.90
N GLY A 205 12.27 0.28 -5.02
CA GLY A 205 11.65 -0.87 -4.36
C GLY A 205 11.81 -2.18 -5.13
N ASP A 206 10.84 -3.10 -4.96
CA ASP A 206 10.90 -4.46 -5.52
C ASP A 206 10.54 -4.48 -7.01
N ALA A 207 11.54 -4.66 -7.86
CA ALA A 207 11.39 -4.74 -9.32
C ALA A 207 10.45 -5.88 -9.78
N GLY A 208 10.26 -6.93 -8.98
CA GLY A 208 9.33 -8.03 -9.28
C GLY A 208 7.88 -7.60 -9.36
N LEU A 209 7.55 -6.43 -8.77
CA LEU A 209 6.20 -5.85 -8.77
C LEU A 209 5.95 -4.88 -9.94
N ALA A 210 6.95 -4.62 -10.79
CA ALA A 210 6.86 -3.59 -11.83
C ALA A 210 5.70 -3.81 -12.82
N GLU A 211 5.38 -5.06 -13.17
CA GLU A 211 4.27 -5.38 -14.08
C GLU A 211 2.91 -5.12 -13.43
N SER A 212 2.75 -5.47 -12.15
CA SER A 212 1.50 -5.25 -11.41
C SER A 212 1.25 -3.79 -11.04
N ALA A 213 2.30 -2.96 -11.06
CA ALA A 213 2.25 -1.57 -10.66
C ALA A 213 1.38 -0.68 -11.57
N GLU A 214 1.13 -1.12 -12.81
CA GLU A 214 0.30 -0.39 -13.76
C GLU A 214 -1.16 -0.24 -13.32
N ALA A 215 -1.68 -1.21 -12.57
CA ALA A 215 -3.06 -1.18 -12.07
C ALA A 215 -3.34 0.02 -11.14
N LEU A 216 -2.31 0.51 -10.45
CA LEU A 216 -2.40 1.66 -9.54
C LEU A 216 -1.76 2.94 -10.11
N ALA A 217 -1.64 3.01 -11.45
CA ALA A 217 -1.04 4.16 -12.12
C ALA A 217 -1.84 5.45 -11.88
N ARG A 218 -1.13 6.52 -11.55
CA ARG A 218 -1.68 7.88 -11.41
C ARG A 218 -0.99 8.82 -12.40
N PRO A 219 -1.73 9.53 -13.25
CA PRO A 219 -1.14 10.53 -14.13
C PRO A 219 -0.59 11.70 -13.30
N VAL A 220 0.55 12.26 -13.73
CA VAL A 220 1.07 13.51 -13.20
C VAL A 220 0.44 14.66 -13.98
N PRO A 221 -0.42 15.48 -13.38
CA PRO A 221 -1.18 16.50 -14.10
C PRO A 221 -0.30 17.47 -14.88
N GLY A 222 -0.72 17.81 -16.12
CA GLY A 222 0.03 18.74 -16.99
C GLY A 222 1.29 18.15 -17.63
N THR A 223 1.48 16.85 -17.52
CA THR A 223 2.65 16.13 -18.08
C THR A 223 2.23 14.83 -18.76
N PRO A 224 3.03 14.28 -19.69
CA PRO A 224 2.80 12.94 -20.24
C PRO A 224 3.30 11.82 -19.33
N LEU A 225 3.57 12.11 -18.06
CA LEU A 225 4.11 11.19 -17.08
C LEU A 225 3.03 10.56 -16.24
N ARG A 226 3.32 9.35 -15.74
CA ARG A 226 2.49 8.67 -14.76
C ARG A 226 3.35 8.01 -13.71
N LEU A 227 2.87 8.03 -12.49
CA LEU A 227 3.48 7.32 -11.39
C LEU A 227 2.75 6.01 -11.19
N VAL A 228 3.49 4.90 -11.18
CA VAL A 228 2.98 3.54 -10.98
C VAL A 228 3.42 3.04 -9.62
N ALA A 229 2.58 2.26 -8.95
CA ALA A 229 2.88 1.72 -7.63
C ALA A 229 2.31 0.32 -7.48
N ALA A 230 2.99 -0.55 -6.75
CA ALA A 230 2.48 -1.87 -6.39
C ALA A 230 2.96 -2.28 -5.00
N VAL A 231 2.12 -3.03 -4.30
CA VAL A 231 2.49 -3.83 -3.13
C VAL A 231 2.29 -5.31 -3.45
N PRO A 232 3.00 -6.22 -2.77
CA PRO A 232 2.73 -7.65 -2.89
C PRO A 232 1.24 -7.90 -2.61
N ASN A 233 0.65 -8.82 -3.36
CA ASN A 233 -0.73 -9.22 -3.12
C ASN A 233 -0.88 -9.70 -1.67
N VAL A 234 -1.89 -9.16 -0.98
CA VAL A 234 -2.26 -9.62 0.37
C VAL A 234 -2.79 -11.04 0.21
N GLU A 235 -2.03 -12.02 0.71
CA GLU A 235 -2.57 -13.37 0.83
C GLU A 235 -3.76 -13.34 1.79
N ALA A 236 -4.88 -13.87 1.35
CA ALA A 236 -6.04 -14.03 2.21
C ALA A 236 -5.64 -14.84 3.44
N GLY A 237 -6.01 -14.33 4.61
CA GLY A 237 -5.72 -15.03 5.86
C GLY A 237 -6.41 -16.41 5.95
N PRO A 238 -6.18 -17.15 7.03
CA PRO A 238 -6.84 -18.42 7.27
C PRO A 238 -8.35 -18.26 7.11
N LEU A 239 -8.98 -19.14 6.33
CA LEU A 239 -10.42 -19.11 6.04
C LEU A 239 -10.91 -17.85 5.29
N GLY A 240 -10.03 -17.09 4.65
CA GLY A 240 -10.39 -15.86 3.96
C GLY A 240 -10.73 -14.67 4.89
N LEU A 241 -10.35 -14.77 6.16
CA LEU A 241 -10.59 -13.71 7.15
C LEU A 241 -9.59 -12.56 6.99
N GLY A 242 -10.06 -11.32 7.10
CA GLY A 242 -9.20 -10.15 7.18
C GLY A 242 -8.44 -10.05 8.52
N SER A 243 -7.50 -9.10 8.61
CA SER A 243 -6.60 -8.91 9.76
C SER A 243 -7.35 -8.79 11.10
N LEU A 244 -8.39 -7.96 11.15
CA LEU A 244 -9.19 -7.75 12.37
C LEU A 244 -9.94 -9.02 12.80
N ALA A 245 -10.59 -9.71 11.83
CA ALA A 245 -11.34 -10.94 12.12
C ALA A 245 -10.41 -12.05 12.59
N SER A 246 -9.23 -12.20 11.97
CA SER A 246 -8.20 -13.15 12.38
C SER A 246 -7.69 -12.86 13.80
N ALA A 247 -7.49 -11.58 14.16
CA ALA A 247 -7.09 -11.17 15.52
C ALA A 247 -8.18 -11.52 16.56
N ILE A 248 -9.44 -11.26 16.26
CA ILE A 248 -10.56 -11.61 17.14
C ILE A 248 -10.64 -13.13 17.35
N VAL A 249 -10.52 -13.91 16.27
CA VAL A 249 -10.52 -15.38 16.36
C VAL A 249 -9.34 -15.88 17.21
N ALA A 250 -8.14 -15.32 17.00
CA ALA A 250 -6.95 -15.65 17.81
C ALA A 250 -7.18 -15.38 19.30
N LEU A 251 -7.74 -14.23 19.66
CA LEU A 251 -8.06 -13.86 21.05
C LEU A 251 -9.11 -14.79 21.66
N LEU A 252 -10.17 -15.12 20.92
CA LEU A 252 -11.20 -16.05 21.40
C LEU A 252 -10.62 -17.45 21.64
N LEU A 253 -9.81 -17.99 20.72
CA LEU A 253 -9.15 -19.27 20.87
C LEU A 253 -8.20 -19.28 22.07
N ALA A 254 -7.41 -18.23 22.25
CA ALA A 254 -6.51 -18.07 23.39
C ALA A 254 -7.30 -18.02 24.71
N PHE A 255 -8.40 -17.27 24.75
CA PHE A 255 -9.27 -17.17 25.93
C PHE A 255 -9.89 -18.53 26.28
N ILE A 256 -10.41 -19.29 25.32
CA ILE A 256 -10.94 -20.63 25.54
C ILE A 256 -9.84 -21.57 26.05
N ALA A 257 -8.63 -21.51 25.49
CA ALA A 257 -7.50 -22.30 25.95
C ALA A 257 -7.16 -22.00 27.43
N VAL A 258 -7.12 -20.74 27.82
CA VAL A 258 -6.90 -20.31 29.22
C VAL A 258 -8.00 -20.83 30.12
N LEU A 259 -9.28 -20.72 29.73
CA LEU A 259 -10.40 -21.24 30.53
C LEU A 259 -10.30 -22.76 30.74
N LEU A 260 -9.88 -23.51 29.72
CA LEU A 260 -9.65 -24.96 29.83
C LEU A 260 -8.51 -25.33 30.79
N VAL A 261 -7.47 -24.52 30.84
CA VAL A 261 -6.32 -24.73 31.74
C VAL A 261 -6.68 -24.33 33.18
N VAL A 262 -7.25 -23.13 33.36
CA VAL A 262 -7.58 -22.58 34.70
C VAL A 262 -8.78 -23.32 35.32
N GLY A 263 -9.79 -23.68 34.50
CA GLY A 263 -10.98 -24.41 34.97
C GLY A 263 -10.64 -25.78 35.55
N ARG A 264 -9.57 -26.42 35.05
CA ARG A 264 -9.09 -27.69 35.63
C ARG A 264 -8.43 -27.56 36.99
N GLY A 265 -7.77 -26.44 37.29
CA GLY A 265 -7.18 -26.19 38.61
C GLY A 265 -8.20 -25.93 39.69
N ARG A 266 -9.47 -25.69 39.33
CA ARG A 266 -10.57 -25.31 40.24
C ARG A 266 -11.66 -26.36 40.39
N LEU A 267 -11.60 -27.52 39.70
CA LEU A 267 -12.50 -28.62 40.01
C LEU A 267 -12.15 -29.14 41.40
N PRO A 268 -13.02 -28.92 42.43
CA PRO A 268 -12.77 -29.43 43.77
C PRO A 268 -12.62 -30.95 43.64
N LYS A 269 -11.46 -31.46 44.11
CA LYS A 269 -11.27 -32.91 44.32
C LYS A 269 -12.46 -33.34 45.15
N SER A 270 -13.38 -34.11 44.51
CA SER A 270 -14.46 -34.90 45.10
C SER A 270 -14.94 -34.37 46.48
N LEU A 271 -16.09 -33.75 46.51
CA LEU A 271 -16.91 -33.70 47.75
C LEU A 271 -16.92 -35.15 48.26
N PRO A 272 -16.48 -35.41 49.52
CA PRO A 272 -16.63 -36.74 50.09
C PRO A 272 -18.15 -36.97 50.14
N LEU A 273 -18.63 -37.96 49.38
CA LEU A 273 -19.98 -38.49 49.53
C LEU A 273 -20.15 -38.83 51.00
N PRO A 274 -21.22 -38.37 51.68
CA PRO A 274 -21.45 -38.76 53.04
C PRO A 274 -21.51 -40.29 53.05
N ARG A 275 -20.56 -40.91 53.77
CA ARG A 275 -20.53 -42.32 54.03
C ARG A 275 -21.88 -42.64 54.65
N ARG A 276 -22.72 -43.37 53.93
CA ARG A 276 -23.96 -43.92 54.43
C ARG A 276 -23.58 -44.70 55.71
N ALA A 277 -23.90 -44.11 56.87
CA ALA A 277 -23.75 -44.77 58.11
C ALA A 277 -24.49 -46.10 58.02
N ALA A 278 -23.77 -47.18 58.32
CA ALA A 278 -24.35 -48.49 58.46
C ALA A 278 -25.50 -48.35 59.46
N VAL A 279 -26.71 -48.66 59.03
CA VAL A 279 -27.85 -48.77 59.89
C VAL A 279 -27.52 -49.88 60.87
N ALA A 280 -27.16 -49.53 62.10
CA ALA A 280 -27.16 -50.46 63.23
C ALA A 280 -28.58 -50.90 63.40
N GLU A 281 -28.78 -52.16 63.30
CA GLU A 281 -29.94 -52.90 63.68
C GLU A 281 -30.25 -52.57 65.15
N ALA A 282 -31.31 -51.80 65.39
CA ALA A 282 -31.88 -51.51 66.72
C ALA A 282 -33.35 -51.94 66.63
N ASP A 283 -33.53 -53.13 67.14
CA ASP A 283 -34.35 -53.48 68.27
C ASP A 283 -35.80 -52.97 68.28
N HIS A 284 -36.68 -53.96 68.41
CA HIS A 284 -38.08 -54.00 68.58
C HIS A 284 -38.81 -52.74 69.07
N GLY A 285 -39.59 -52.13 68.19
CA GLY A 285 -40.70 -51.26 68.61
C GLY A 285 -41.92 -52.04 68.85
N PRO A 286 -42.83 -51.63 69.76
CA PRO A 286 -44.01 -52.36 70.20
C PRO A 286 -44.99 -52.62 69.05
N THR A 287 -45.56 -53.80 69.07
CA THR A 287 -46.53 -54.27 68.07
C THR A 287 -47.83 -53.47 68.14
N LEU A 288 -48.50 -53.32 66.98
CA LEU A 288 -49.78 -52.61 66.78
C LEU A 288 -50.92 -52.99 67.74
N SER A 289 -50.84 -54.07 68.47
CA SER A 289 -51.81 -54.51 69.44
C SER A 289 -51.77 -53.74 70.79
N GLU A 290 -50.65 -53.09 71.14
CA GLU A 290 -50.51 -52.41 72.43
C GLU A 290 -50.92 -50.97 72.32
N SER A 291 -51.02 -50.37 71.15
CA SER A 291 -51.44 -49.01 70.89
C SER A 291 -52.99 -48.79 70.93
N LEU A 292 -53.76 -49.82 70.91
CA LEU A 292 -55.25 -49.77 70.91
C LEU A 292 -55.88 -49.80 72.31
N GLN A 293 -55.08 -50.00 73.34
CA GLN A 293 -55.60 -50.14 74.72
C GLN A 293 -55.54 -48.84 75.59
N MET A 294 -55.12 -47.69 75.03
CA MET A 294 -55.02 -46.41 75.77
C MET A 294 -55.81 -45.32 75.08
N ALA A 295 -57.09 -45.49 74.93
CA ALA A 295 -58.01 -44.39 74.65
C ALA A 295 -58.74 -43.97 75.95
N PRO A 296 -58.67 -42.70 76.40
CA PRO A 296 -59.37 -42.24 77.52
C PRO A 296 -60.90 -42.10 77.24
N PRO A 297 -61.77 -42.25 78.21
CA PRO A 297 -63.20 -42.23 77.99
C PRO A 297 -63.68 -40.76 77.72
N PRO A 298 -64.82 -40.61 77.02
CA PRO A 298 -65.35 -39.26 76.74
C PRO A 298 -65.91 -38.61 78.02
N VAL A 299 -65.60 -37.35 78.22
CA VAL A 299 -66.17 -36.51 79.22
C VAL A 299 -67.43 -35.91 78.67
N ALA A 300 -68.53 -35.98 79.45
CA ALA A 300 -69.90 -35.47 79.19
C ALA A 300 -69.96 -33.98 79.04
#